data_3601c4a567a25d001b2be36d2c43be06
#
_entry.id   3601c4a567a25d001b2be36d2c43be06
#
_cell.length_a   1.000
_cell.length_b   1.000
_cell.length_c   1.000
_cell.angle_alpha   90.00
_cell.angle_beta   90.00
_cell.angle_gamma   90.00
#
_symmetry.space_group_name_H-M   'P 1'
#
loop_
_entity.id
_entity.type
_entity.pdbx_description
1 polymer ?
#
loop_
_entity_poly.entity_id
_entity_poly.type
_entity_poly.pdbx_seq_one_letter_code
_entity_poly.pdbx_strand_id
1 'polypeptide(L)'
;MTERVKLTGASRRDKLLLWLKESTLPLTGGQLAKQANVSRQVIVQDISLLKAKNEPIIATSQGYVYIDSTGQQQAAEKIVACLHGPERTEEELQLIVDEGVTVKDVIIEHPVYGDLTASLRVGTRKEVQHFMKKINSTNASYLSQLTNGVHLHTLTASDEHRIQQACQALEAAGILITD
;
A
#
# COMPACT_ATOMS: atom_id res chain seq x y z
N MET A 1 -32.88 -20.30 9.13
CA MET A 1 -31.91 -19.39 9.76
C MET A 1 -30.68 -20.22 10.09
N THR A 2 -29.62 -20.10 9.29
CA THR A 2 -28.39 -20.86 9.53
C THR A 2 -27.59 -20.12 10.61
N GLU A 3 -27.48 -20.71 11.80
CA GLU A 3 -26.58 -20.24 12.86
C GLU A 3 -25.17 -20.13 12.28
N ARG A 4 -24.66 -18.90 12.16
CA ARG A 4 -23.26 -18.66 11.82
C ARG A 4 -22.40 -19.04 13.01
N VAL A 5 -21.87 -20.26 13.00
CA VAL A 5 -20.96 -20.76 14.02
C VAL A 5 -19.77 -19.79 14.15
N LYS A 6 -19.58 -19.27 15.34
CA LYS A 6 -18.45 -18.40 15.67
C LYS A 6 -17.16 -19.20 15.55
N LEU A 7 -16.32 -18.88 14.58
CA LEU A 7 -15.05 -19.57 14.36
C LEU A 7 -14.12 -19.40 15.56
N THR A 8 -13.45 -20.47 15.98
CA THR A 8 -12.32 -20.37 16.94
C THR A 8 -11.19 -19.54 16.33
N GLY A 9 -10.31 -19.00 17.14
CA GLY A 9 -9.20 -18.17 16.65
C GLY A 9 -8.30 -18.90 15.65
N ALA A 10 -8.00 -20.19 15.88
CA ALA A 10 -7.20 -21.00 14.96
C ALA A 10 -7.93 -21.21 13.61
N SER A 11 -9.14 -21.75 13.65
CA SER A 11 -9.95 -22.01 12.43
C SER A 11 -10.26 -20.72 11.66
N ARG A 12 -10.36 -19.57 12.34
CA ARG A 12 -10.55 -18.29 11.69
C ARG A 12 -9.29 -17.85 10.93
N ARG A 13 -8.11 -18.01 11.51
CA ARG A 13 -6.84 -17.69 10.83
C ARG A 13 -6.60 -18.56 9.60
N ASP A 14 -6.93 -19.85 9.66
CA ASP A 14 -6.85 -20.74 8.50
C ASP A 14 -7.75 -20.24 7.35
N LYS A 15 -8.96 -19.81 7.68
CA LYS A 15 -9.89 -19.24 6.69
C LYS A 15 -9.40 -17.88 6.15
N LEU A 16 -8.84 -17.03 6.99
CA LEU A 16 -8.25 -15.76 6.56
C LEU A 16 -7.12 -15.98 5.54
N LEU A 17 -6.25 -16.95 5.79
CA LEU A 17 -5.19 -17.34 4.84
C LEU A 17 -5.77 -17.82 3.52
N LEU A 18 -6.79 -18.70 3.56
CA LEU A 18 -7.44 -19.20 2.36
C LEU A 18 -8.02 -18.04 1.53
N TRP A 19 -8.80 -17.15 2.15
CA TRP A 19 -9.41 -16.01 1.46
C TRP A 19 -8.37 -15.06 0.87
N LEU A 20 -7.26 -14.82 1.57
CA LEU A 20 -6.19 -13.96 1.08
C LEU A 20 -5.44 -14.60 -0.09
N LYS A 21 -5.22 -15.92 -0.08
CA LYS A 21 -4.56 -16.66 -1.16
C LYS A 21 -5.42 -16.75 -2.43
N GLU A 22 -6.74 -16.88 -2.27
CA GLU A 22 -7.68 -16.98 -3.38
C GLU A 22 -8.04 -15.61 -3.99
N SER A 23 -7.81 -14.53 -3.27
CA SER A 23 -8.16 -13.20 -3.73
C SER A 23 -7.09 -12.60 -4.64
N THR A 24 -7.52 -12.14 -5.82
CA THR A 24 -6.67 -11.37 -6.74
C THR A 24 -6.63 -9.88 -6.41
N LEU A 25 -7.47 -9.42 -5.48
CA LEU A 25 -7.58 -8.03 -5.05
C LEU A 25 -7.30 -7.91 -3.55
N PRO A 26 -6.79 -6.76 -3.09
CA PRO A 26 -6.62 -6.51 -1.67
C PRO A 26 -7.95 -6.65 -0.90
N LEU A 27 -7.93 -7.34 0.23
CA LEU A 27 -9.08 -7.50 1.12
C LEU A 27 -8.96 -6.56 2.32
N THR A 28 -9.93 -5.67 2.48
CA THR A 28 -9.93 -4.75 3.62
C THR A 28 -10.21 -5.46 4.94
N GLY A 29 -9.68 -4.93 6.04
CA GLY A 29 -9.97 -5.47 7.37
C GLY A 29 -11.47 -5.48 7.70
N GLY A 30 -12.26 -4.56 7.14
CA GLY A 30 -13.72 -4.52 7.27
C GLY A 30 -14.41 -5.67 6.51
N GLN A 31 -13.97 -5.97 5.28
CA GLN A 31 -14.49 -7.11 4.51
C GLN A 31 -14.20 -8.44 5.24
N LEU A 32 -12.96 -8.64 5.67
CA LEU A 32 -12.56 -9.83 6.42
C LEU A 32 -13.34 -9.97 7.74
N ALA A 33 -13.54 -8.87 8.46
CA ALA A 33 -14.30 -8.82 9.70
C ALA A 33 -15.78 -9.26 9.48
N LYS A 34 -16.40 -8.72 8.43
CA LYS A 34 -17.78 -9.09 8.04
C LYS A 34 -17.88 -10.56 7.64
N GLN A 35 -16.91 -11.06 6.86
CA GLN A 35 -16.88 -12.44 6.39
C GLN A 35 -16.64 -13.42 7.53
N ALA A 36 -15.76 -13.07 8.48
CA ALA A 36 -15.44 -13.88 9.65
C ALA A 36 -16.42 -13.70 10.83
N ASN A 37 -17.39 -12.77 10.72
CA ASN A 37 -18.34 -12.41 11.78
C ASN A 37 -17.64 -12.01 13.10
N VAL A 38 -16.65 -11.13 13.01
CA VAL A 38 -15.90 -10.59 14.15
C VAL A 38 -15.65 -9.08 13.96
N SER A 39 -15.11 -8.41 14.98
CA SER A 39 -14.70 -7.01 14.84
C SER A 39 -13.45 -6.87 13.97
N ARG A 40 -13.26 -5.67 13.39
CA ARG A 40 -12.02 -5.34 12.65
C ARG A 40 -10.78 -5.51 13.52
N GLN A 41 -10.86 -5.19 14.81
CA GLN A 41 -9.74 -5.34 15.75
C GLN A 41 -9.28 -6.80 15.89
N VAL A 42 -10.22 -7.75 15.89
CA VAL A 42 -9.90 -9.19 15.90
C VAL A 42 -9.16 -9.60 14.63
N ILE A 43 -9.56 -9.06 13.47
CA ILE A 43 -8.83 -9.30 12.20
C ILE A 43 -7.40 -8.74 12.28
N VAL A 44 -7.20 -7.54 12.80
CA VAL A 44 -5.86 -6.95 12.97
C VAL A 44 -4.98 -7.86 13.83
N GLN A 45 -5.50 -8.40 14.94
CA GLN A 45 -4.77 -9.34 15.79
C GLN A 45 -4.45 -10.66 15.09
N ASP A 46 -5.42 -11.24 14.38
CA ASP A 46 -5.22 -12.49 13.64
C ASP A 46 -4.17 -12.33 12.53
N ILE A 47 -4.25 -11.26 11.76
CA ILE A 47 -3.26 -10.93 10.71
C ILE A 47 -1.87 -10.73 11.33
N SER A 48 -1.76 -10.05 12.46
CA SER A 48 -0.48 -9.86 13.17
C SER A 48 0.12 -11.21 13.60
N LEU A 49 -0.71 -12.14 14.08
CA LEU A 49 -0.28 -13.49 14.45
C LEU A 49 0.17 -14.30 13.23
N LEU A 50 -0.52 -14.17 12.09
CA LEU A 50 -0.13 -14.81 10.84
C LEU A 50 1.21 -14.27 10.33
N LYS A 51 1.40 -12.95 10.35
CA LYS A 51 2.69 -12.32 10.01
C LYS A 51 3.82 -12.78 10.94
N ALA A 52 3.56 -12.89 12.24
CA ALA A 52 4.52 -13.41 13.22
C ALA A 52 4.93 -14.88 12.95
N LYS A 53 4.12 -15.63 12.21
CA LYS A 53 4.40 -16.98 11.72
C LYS A 53 5.04 -17.00 10.33
N ASN A 54 5.53 -15.86 9.86
CA ASN A 54 6.14 -15.66 8.53
C ASN A 54 5.20 -15.87 7.35
N GLU A 55 3.88 -15.76 7.54
CA GLU A 55 2.99 -15.73 6.39
C GLU A 55 3.20 -14.42 5.61
N PRO A 56 3.39 -14.48 4.27
CA PRO A 56 3.76 -13.32 3.46
C PRO A 56 2.54 -12.43 3.18
N ILE A 57 1.97 -11.86 4.24
CA ILE A 57 0.84 -10.93 4.19
C ILE A 57 1.35 -9.52 4.35
N ILE A 58 0.99 -8.63 3.41
CA ILE A 58 1.28 -7.20 3.49
C ILE A 58 -0.02 -6.43 3.70
N ALA A 59 0.02 -5.46 4.62
CA ALA A 59 -1.03 -4.45 4.74
C ALA A 59 -0.67 -3.28 3.81
N THR A 60 -1.57 -2.95 2.91
CA THR A 60 -1.42 -1.85 1.95
C THR A 60 -2.47 -0.77 2.21
N SER A 61 -2.38 0.36 1.51
CA SER A 61 -3.40 1.41 1.56
C SER A 61 -4.80 0.90 1.17
N GLN A 62 -4.88 -0.18 0.40
CA GLN A 62 -6.13 -0.75 -0.12
C GLN A 62 -6.65 -1.94 0.68
N GLY A 63 -5.82 -2.56 1.50
CA GLY A 63 -6.17 -3.74 2.28
C GLY A 63 -5.01 -4.72 2.42
N TYR A 64 -5.30 -5.92 2.87
CA TYR A 64 -4.34 -7.00 3.01
C TYR A 64 -4.19 -7.75 1.69
N VAL A 65 -2.95 -8.08 1.33
CA VAL A 65 -2.61 -8.94 0.19
C VAL A 65 -1.70 -10.07 0.66
N TYR A 66 -1.87 -11.24 0.07
CA TYR A 66 -0.94 -12.37 0.21
C TYR A 66 0.02 -12.32 -0.97
N ILE A 67 1.34 -12.30 -0.71
CA ILE A 67 2.35 -12.25 -1.76
C ILE A 67 2.90 -13.65 -1.99
N ASP A 68 2.46 -14.27 -3.06
CA ASP A 68 3.08 -15.51 -3.52
C ASP A 68 4.33 -15.14 -4.35
N SER A 69 5.50 -15.51 -3.83
CA SER A 69 6.79 -15.23 -4.47
C SER A 69 7.05 -16.09 -5.73
N THR A 70 6.15 -17.01 -6.06
CA THR A 70 6.38 -17.99 -7.14
C THR A 70 6.06 -17.48 -8.55
N GLY A 71 5.55 -16.25 -8.72
CA GLY A 71 5.07 -15.73 -10.01
C GLY A 71 5.50 -14.31 -10.39
N GLN A 72 6.45 -13.69 -9.71
CA GLN A 72 6.87 -12.33 -10.09
C GLN A 72 7.73 -12.38 -11.36
N GLN A 73 7.11 -12.00 -12.51
CA GLN A 73 7.88 -11.42 -13.62
C GLN A 73 8.77 -10.30 -13.03
N GLN A 74 10.02 -10.22 -13.47
CA GLN A 74 10.94 -9.15 -13.08
C GLN A 74 10.36 -7.81 -13.53
N ALA A 75 9.55 -7.20 -12.69
CA ALA A 75 9.11 -5.82 -12.87
C ALA A 75 10.33 -4.91 -12.68
N ALA A 76 10.47 -3.90 -13.52
CA ALA A 76 11.45 -2.84 -13.29
C ALA A 76 11.10 -2.12 -11.99
N GLU A 77 12.11 -1.81 -11.19
CA GLU A 77 11.95 -1.13 -9.91
C GLU A 77 12.99 -0.02 -9.77
N LYS A 78 12.57 1.16 -9.28
CA LYS A 78 13.45 2.30 -9.02
C LYS A 78 12.97 3.08 -7.80
N ILE A 79 13.91 3.51 -6.97
CA ILE A 79 13.63 4.44 -5.88
C ILE A 79 13.88 5.86 -6.38
N VAL A 80 12.95 6.76 -6.09
CA VAL A 80 13.02 8.18 -6.46
C VAL A 80 12.82 9.04 -5.20
N ALA A 81 13.47 10.21 -5.18
CA ALA A 81 13.35 11.18 -4.10
C ALA A 81 12.44 12.33 -4.55
N CYS A 82 11.47 12.69 -3.72
CA CYS A 82 10.48 13.72 -3.99
C CYS A 82 10.45 14.75 -2.87
N LEU A 83 10.10 15.99 -3.24
CA LEU A 83 9.90 17.10 -2.31
C LEU A 83 8.69 17.92 -2.71
N HIS A 84 7.65 17.89 -1.90
CA HIS A 84 6.47 18.75 -2.04
C HIS A 84 5.65 18.79 -0.75
N GLY A 85 4.73 19.75 -0.66
CA GLY A 85 3.75 19.81 0.41
C GLY A 85 2.59 18.82 0.20
N PRO A 86 1.78 18.56 1.26
CA PRO A 86 0.70 17.58 1.23
C PRO A 86 -0.39 17.89 0.18
N GLU A 87 -0.53 19.16 -0.21
CA GLU A 87 -1.49 19.61 -1.22
C GLU A 87 -1.19 19.10 -2.62
N ARG A 88 0.05 18.66 -2.88
CA ARG A 88 0.47 18.13 -4.18
C ARG A 88 0.54 16.60 -4.23
N THR A 89 0.19 15.91 -3.16
CA THR A 89 0.24 14.43 -3.10
C THR A 89 -0.64 13.78 -4.18
N GLU A 90 -1.84 14.30 -4.42
CA GLU A 90 -2.69 13.77 -5.48
C GLU A 90 -2.08 13.95 -6.87
N GLU A 91 -1.51 15.13 -7.15
CA GLU A 91 -0.81 15.43 -8.39
C GLU A 91 0.37 14.48 -8.61
N GLU A 92 1.23 14.31 -7.61
CA GLU A 92 2.36 13.38 -7.66
C GLU A 92 1.94 11.97 -8.04
N LEU A 93 0.97 11.41 -7.29
CA LEU A 93 0.50 10.04 -7.52
C LEU A 93 -0.14 9.88 -8.90
N GLN A 94 -0.89 10.90 -9.38
CA GLN A 94 -1.50 10.88 -10.71
C GLN A 94 -0.45 10.90 -11.82
N LEU A 95 0.58 11.74 -11.71
CA LEU A 95 1.69 11.79 -12.67
C LEU A 95 2.38 10.44 -12.83
N ILE A 96 2.55 9.72 -11.73
CA ILE A 96 3.19 8.38 -11.74
C ILE A 96 2.28 7.33 -12.39
N VAL A 97 1.02 7.25 -11.96
CA VAL A 97 0.12 6.19 -12.42
C VAL A 97 -0.35 6.38 -13.86
N ASP A 98 -0.35 7.61 -14.38
CA ASP A 98 -0.67 7.92 -15.78
C ASP A 98 0.32 7.30 -16.76
N GLU A 99 1.58 7.10 -16.34
CA GLU A 99 2.61 6.41 -17.10
C GLU A 99 2.55 4.87 -16.95
N GLY A 100 1.52 4.35 -16.28
CA GLY A 100 1.36 2.92 -16.01
C GLY A 100 2.36 2.37 -14.98
N VAL A 101 2.83 3.24 -14.10
CA VAL A 101 3.75 2.93 -13.00
C VAL A 101 2.97 2.79 -11.69
N THR A 102 3.34 1.81 -10.89
CA THR A 102 2.78 1.60 -9.55
C THR A 102 3.69 2.21 -8.50
N VAL A 103 3.13 3.01 -7.62
CA VAL A 103 3.79 3.46 -6.38
C VAL A 103 3.67 2.34 -5.36
N LYS A 104 4.76 1.62 -5.13
CA LYS A 104 4.81 0.48 -4.21
C LYS A 104 4.71 0.92 -2.76
N ASP A 105 5.45 1.95 -2.40
CA ASP A 105 5.53 2.46 -1.03
C ASP A 105 5.88 3.95 -0.97
N VAL A 106 5.86 4.49 0.24
CA VAL A 106 6.47 5.75 0.62
C VAL A 106 7.44 5.50 1.77
N ILE A 107 8.63 6.07 1.69
CA ILE A 107 9.69 5.95 2.68
C ILE A 107 10.09 7.34 3.16
N ILE A 108 10.22 7.51 4.46
CA ILE A 108 10.74 8.73 5.08
C ILE A 108 11.84 8.38 6.08
N GLU A 109 12.80 9.25 6.27
CA GLU A 109 13.81 9.14 7.33
C GLU A 109 13.32 9.84 8.60
N HIS A 110 12.94 9.06 9.61
CA HIS A 110 12.49 9.59 10.89
C HIS A 110 13.66 9.69 11.88
N PRO A 111 13.84 10.84 12.59
CA PRO A 111 15.04 11.07 13.41
C PRO A 111 15.21 10.10 14.59
N VAL A 112 14.14 9.41 15.00
CA VAL A 112 14.17 8.45 16.12
C VAL A 112 14.09 7.01 15.63
N TYR A 113 13.24 6.73 14.62
CA TYR A 113 12.94 5.37 14.16
C TYR A 113 13.74 4.92 12.93
N GLY A 114 14.53 5.83 12.31
CA GLY A 114 15.17 5.56 11.02
C GLY A 114 14.16 5.52 9.89
N ASP A 115 14.40 4.69 8.89
CA ASP A 115 13.51 4.60 7.73
C ASP A 115 12.13 4.02 8.09
N LEU A 116 11.09 4.81 7.87
CA LEU A 116 9.71 4.38 7.98
C LEU A 116 9.13 4.15 6.59
N THR A 117 8.66 2.95 6.33
CA THR A 117 8.08 2.56 5.05
C THR A 117 6.60 2.22 5.21
N ALA A 118 5.75 2.84 4.40
CA ALA A 118 4.34 2.48 4.29
C ALA A 118 4.03 1.94 2.90
N SER A 119 3.48 0.73 2.83
CA SER A 119 3.10 0.07 1.57
C SER A 119 1.84 0.71 1.01
N LEU A 120 1.94 1.44 -0.11
CA LEU A 120 0.83 2.08 -0.80
C LEU A 120 0.17 1.14 -1.80
N ARG A 121 0.93 0.66 -2.77
CA ARG A 121 0.51 -0.18 -3.91
C ARG A 121 -0.61 0.46 -4.71
N VAL A 122 -0.37 1.69 -5.15
CA VAL A 122 -1.28 2.50 -5.96
C VAL A 122 -0.74 2.53 -7.38
N GLY A 123 -1.52 2.03 -8.35
CA GLY A 123 -1.11 1.92 -9.76
C GLY A 123 -2.16 2.46 -10.75
N THR A 124 -3.28 2.99 -10.26
CA THR A 124 -4.35 3.56 -11.10
C THR A 124 -4.91 4.84 -10.51
N ARG A 125 -5.47 5.72 -11.36
CA ARG A 125 -6.16 6.94 -10.89
C ARG A 125 -7.29 6.65 -9.90
N LYS A 126 -8.01 5.55 -10.07
CA LYS A 126 -9.08 5.13 -9.15
C LYS A 126 -8.53 4.81 -7.76
N GLU A 127 -7.38 4.17 -7.70
CA GLU A 127 -6.70 3.87 -6.43
C GLU A 127 -6.13 5.12 -5.77
N VAL A 128 -5.62 6.08 -6.56
CA VAL A 128 -5.22 7.41 -6.06
C VAL A 128 -6.41 8.10 -5.40
N GLN A 129 -7.55 8.20 -6.09
CA GLN A 129 -8.76 8.81 -5.54
C GLN A 129 -9.24 8.11 -4.27
N HIS A 130 -9.18 6.77 -4.22
CA HIS A 130 -9.54 6.01 -3.02
C HIS A 130 -8.62 6.33 -1.85
N PHE A 131 -7.31 6.39 -2.11
CA PHE A 131 -6.29 6.76 -1.11
C PHE A 131 -6.53 8.18 -0.57
N MET A 132 -6.70 9.17 -1.46
CA MET A 132 -6.97 10.56 -1.09
C MET A 132 -8.25 10.69 -0.26
N LYS A 133 -9.34 10.04 -0.68
CA LYS A 133 -10.60 10.01 0.07
C LYS A 133 -10.41 9.43 1.47
N LYS A 134 -9.61 8.37 1.60
CA LYS A 134 -9.36 7.70 2.88
C LYS A 134 -8.55 8.60 3.83
N ILE A 135 -7.49 9.26 3.37
CA ILE A 135 -6.71 10.21 4.16
C ILE A 135 -7.61 11.36 4.65
N ASN A 136 -8.36 11.97 3.74
CA ASN A 136 -9.24 13.10 4.05
C ASN A 136 -10.34 12.72 5.05
N SER A 137 -10.91 11.50 4.94
CA SER A 137 -11.99 11.04 5.82
C SER A 137 -11.52 10.64 7.23
N THR A 138 -10.24 10.32 7.40
CA THR A 138 -9.66 9.89 8.68
C THR A 138 -8.84 10.95 9.36
N ASN A 139 -8.66 12.13 8.74
CA ASN A 139 -7.72 13.17 9.18
C ASN A 139 -6.30 12.62 9.46
N ALA A 140 -5.90 11.59 8.72
CA ALA A 140 -4.56 11.03 8.85
C ALA A 140 -3.53 12.00 8.25
N SER A 141 -2.40 12.16 8.92
CA SER A 141 -1.27 12.92 8.39
C SER A 141 -0.54 12.11 7.31
N TYR A 142 -0.03 12.79 6.29
CA TYR A 142 0.90 12.18 5.33
C TYR A 142 2.25 11.95 6.01
N LEU A 143 2.92 10.84 5.72
CA LEU A 143 4.24 10.56 6.27
C LEU A 143 5.27 11.65 5.90
N SER A 144 5.20 12.17 4.68
CA SER A 144 6.08 13.25 4.19
C SER A 144 6.01 14.55 5.03
N GLN A 145 4.93 14.77 5.78
CA GLN A 145 4.83 15.90 6.70
C GLN A 145 5.82 15.79 7.88
N LEU A 146 6.25 14.58 8.24
CA LEU A 146 7.25 14.36 9.30
C LEU A 146 8.67 14.76 8.85
N THR A 147 8.90 14.98 7.56
CA THR A 147 10.19 15.30 6.95
C THR A 147 10.13 16.57 6.10
N ASN A 148 9.21 17.49 6.41
CA ASN A 148 9.02 18.75 5.68
C ASN A 148 8.83 18.55 4.17
N GLY A 149 8.17 17.47 3.77
CA GLY A 149 7.86 17.16 2.39
C GLY A 149 8.87 16.25 1.67
N VAL A 150 10.05 16.01 2.23
CA VAL A 150 11.05 15.10 1.64
C VAL A 150 10.66 13.66 1.89
N HIS A 151 10.58 12.87 0.83
CA HIS A 151 10.25 11.44 0.93
C HIS A 151 10.76 10.68 -0.30
N LEU A 152 10.78 9.36 -0.19
CA LEU A 152 11.12 8.46 -1.28
C LEU A 152 9.90 7.64 -1.68
N HIS A 153 9.84 7.28 -2.97
CA HIS A 153 8.93 6.27 -3.47
C HIS A 153 9.69 5.15 -4.16
N THR A 154 9.28 3.90 -3.90
CA THR A 154 9.66 2.78 -4.75
C THR A 154 8.63 2.66 -5.86
N LEU A 155 9.06 2.88 -7.10
CA LEU A 155 8.27 2.79 -8.33
C LEU A 155 8.47 1.42 -8.97
N THR A 156 7.39 0.80 -9.44
CA THR A 156 7.44 -0.47 -10.17
C THR A 156 6.63 -0.40 -11.46
N ALA A 157 7.15 -0.98 -12.53
CA ALA A 157 6.46 -1.03 -13.83
C ALA A 157 6.85 -2.29 -14.60
N SER A 158 6.17 -2.55 -15.73
CA SER A 158 6.51 -3.64 -16.66
C SER A 158 7.91 -3.48 -17.26
N ASP A 159 8.40 -2.26 -17.38
CA ASP A 159 9.69 -1.91 -17.99
C ASP A 159 10.23 -0.58 -17.44
N GLU A 160 11.53 -0.36 -17.64
CA GLU A 160 12.24 0.84 -17.18
C GLU A 160 11.80 2.12 -17.90
N HIS A 161 11.35 2.00 -19.16
CA HIS A 161 10.95 3.17 -19.95
C HIS A 161 9.76 3.90 -19.31
N ARG A 162 8.78 3.17 -18.80
CA ARG A 162 7.64 3.73 -18.07
C ARG A 162 8.08 4.48 -16.82
N ILE A 163 9.00 3.90 -16.05
CA ILE A 163 9.55 4.57 -14.86
C ILE A 163 10.28 5.86 -15.26
N GLN A 164 11.02 5.83 -16.37
CA GLN A 164 11.69 7.02 -16.88
C GLN A 164 10.70 8.12 -17.28
N GLN A 165 9.58 7.77 -17.94
CA GLN A 165 8.51 8.72 -18.28
C GLN A 165 7.89 9.34 -17.02
N ALA A 166 7.60 8.53 -16.00
CA ALA A 166 7.11 9.03 -14.71
C ALA A 166 8.12 9.98 -14.03
N CYS A 167 9.42 9.66 -14.05
CA CYS A 167 10.46 10.54 -13.53
C CYS A 167 10.48 11.88 -14.28
N GLN A 168 10.38 11.88 -15.61
CA GLN A 168 10.34 13.11 -16.43
C GLN A 168 9.10 13.96 -16.09
N ALA A 169 7.94 13.32 -15.88
CA ALA A 169 6.73 14.04 -15.49
C ALA A 169 6.86 14.68 -14.09
N LEU A 170 7.44 13.97 -13.14
CA LEU A 170 7.72 14.48 -11.80
C LEU A 170 8.75 15.61 -11.80
N GLU A 171 9.79 15.51 -12.62
CA GLU A 171 10.81 16.55 -12.79
C GLU A 171 10.21 17.81 -13.42
N ALA A 172 9.42 17.66 -14.49
CA ALA A 172 8.73 18.78 -15.14
C ALA A 172 7.74 19.50 -14.19
N ALA A 173 7.15 18.78 -13.26
CA ALA A 173 6.31 19.34 -12.21
C ALA A 173 7.08 19.94 -11.03
N GLY A 174 8.42 19.80 -10.99
CA GLY A 174 9.26 20.28 -9.89
C GLY A 174 9.02 19.51 -8.58
N ILE A 175 8.67 18.24 -8.68
CA ILE A 175 8.43 17.32 -7.54
C ILE A 175 9.66 16.46 -7.28
N LEU A 176 10.31 15.98 -8.36
CA LEU A 176 11.49 15.12 -8.26
C LEU A 176 12.69 15.91 -7.78
N ILE A 177 13.43 15.35 -6.82
CA ILE A 177 14.75 15.87 -6.44
C ILE A 177 15.78 15.31 -7.42
N THR A 178 16.49 16.18 -8.10
CA THR A 178 17.61 15.85 -9.01
C THR A 178 18.88 16.50 -8.53
N ASP A 179 20.05 15.97 -8.92
CA ASP A 179 21.37 16.54 -8.64
C ASP A 179 21.58 17.85 -9.41
#